data_d151f3090ca016314b6f16c369ba8360
#
_entry.id   d151f3090ca016314b6f16c369ba8360
#
_cell.length_a   1.000
_cell.length_b   1.000
_cell.length_c   1.000
_cell.angle_alpha   90.00
_cell.angle_beta   90.00
_cell.angle_gamma   90.00
#
_symmetry.space_group_name_H-M   'P 1'
#
loop_
_entity.id
_entity.type
_entity.pdbx_description
1 polymer ?
#
loop_
_entity_poly.entity_id
_entity_poly.type
_entity_poly.pdbx_seq_one_letter_code
_entity_poly.pdbx_strand_id
1 'polypeptide(L)'
;MSEGWHIAQINVARFRAARGSPAKAAFEAALDEVNALAEAAPGFAWRMIGEGENADGSVFGDDRLTINLTVWRSIDDLAAFAYRNQTHRAIMRRRREWFVELPAYLAMWWVRAGATPTLHDAKARLDLIARLGPTAEAFDFRTPFPHP
;
A
#
# COMPACT_ATOMS: atom_id res chain seq x y z
N MET A 1 -3.35 17.65 -15.23
CA MET A 1 -4.35 16.59 -15.09
C MET A 1 -3.70 15.25 -15.33
N SER A 2 -4.14 14.24 -14.62
CA SER A 2 -3.53 12.89 -14.70
C SER A 2 -4.25 11.98 -15.71
N GLU A 3 -4.95 12.55 -16.70
CA GLU A 3 -5.56 11.76 -17.77
C GLU A 3 -4.52 10.88 -18.44
N GLY A 4 -4.80 9.60 -18.56
CA GLY A 4 -3.85 8.63 -19.09
C GLY A 4 -2.87 8.07 -18.07
N TRP A 5 -2.80 8.63 -16.85
CA TRP A 5 -1.93 8.16 -15.80
C TRP A 5 -2.68 7.99 -14.49
N HIS A 6 -2.42 6.87 -13.82
CA HIS A 6 -2.91 6.60 -12.46
C HIS A 6 -1.72 6.44 -11.53
N ILE A 7 -1.95 6.62 -10.22
CA ILE A 7 -0.90 6.43 -9.22
C ILE A 7 -1.05 5.06 -8.57
N ALA A 8 0.03 4.27 -8.61
CA ALA A 8 0.12 3.00 -7.89
C ALA A 8 0.84 3.25 -6.58
N GLN A 9 0.45 2.51 -5.55
CA GLN A 9 1.16 2.52 -4.29
C GLN A 9 1.23 1.12 -3.69
N ILE A 10 2.36 0.83 -3.06
CA ILE A 10 2.52 -0.32 -2.17
C ILE A 10 2.83 0.19 -0.78
N ASN A 11 2.20 -0.39 0.23
CA ASN A 11 2.70 -0.29 1.58
C ASN A 11 2.78 -1.69 2.18
N VAL A 12 3.80 -1.90 2.99
CA VAL A 12 4.05 -3.17 3.65
C VAL A 12 4.24 -2.93 5.13
N ALA A 13 3.85 -3.92 5.93
CA ALA A 13 4.07 -3.90 7.37
C ALA A 13 4.36 -5.33 7.83
N ARG A 14 5.28 -5.47 8.78
CA ARG A 14 5.57 -6.77 9.37
C ARG A 14 4.76 -6.93 10.64
N PHE A 15 3.95 -7.97 10.70
CA PHE A 15 3.11 -8.24 11.85
C PHE A 15 3.93 -8.78 13.02
N ARG A 16 3.70 -8.27 14.22
CA ARG A 16 4.44 -8.70 15.42
C ARG A 16 4.10 -10.11 15.85
N ALA A 17 2.80 -10.46 15.74
CA ALA A 17 2.31 -11.75 16.18
C ALA A 17 2.41 -12.78 15.08
N ALA A 18 2.41 -14.06 15.47
CA ALA A 18 2.40 -15.16 14.51
C ALA A 18 1.06 -15.22 13.77
N ARG A 19 1.07 -15.83 12.58
CA ARG A 19 -0.17 -16.13 11.84
C ARG A 19 -1.10 -16.96 12.70
N GLY A 20 -2.41 -16.71 12.56
CA GLY A 20 -3.43 -17.43 13.33
C GLY A 20 -3.65 -16.92 14.73
N SER A 21 -2.91 -15.90 15.19
CA SER A 21 -3.12 -15.31 16.50
C SER A 21 -4.40 -14.49 16.55
N PRO A 22 -5.02 -14.29 17.74
CA PRO A 22 -6.18 -13.41 17.89
C PRO A 22 -5.92 -11.97 17.43
N ALA A 23 -4.70 -11.45 17.64
CA ALA A 23 -4.31 -10.12 17.18
C ALA A 23 -4.34 -10.02 15.67
N LYS A 24 -3.89 -11.05 14.96
CA LYS A 24 -3.91 -11.11 13.50
C LYS A 24 -5.35 -11.13 12.98
N ALA A 25 -6.23 -11.92 13.61
CA ALA A 25 -7.64 -11.98 13.23
C ALA A 25 -8.33 -10.62 13.40
N ALA A 26 -8.04 -9.91 14.48
CA ALA A 26 -8.59 -8.57 14.73
C ALA A 26 -8.11 -7.57 13.67
N PHE A 27 -6.85 -7.64 13.28
CA PHE A 27 -6.31 -6.80 12.21
C PHE A 27 -6.97 -7.11 10.87
N GLU A 28 -7.15 -8.38 10.54
CA GLU A 28 -7.79 -8.78 9.27
C GLU A 28 -9.23 -8.28 9.17
N ALA A 29 -9.97 -8.33 10.27
CA ALA A 29 -11.33 -7.78 10.30
C ALA A 29 -11.33 -6.25 10.06
N ALA A 30 -10.38 -5.53 10.67
CA ALA A 30 -10.24 -4.09 10.44
C ALA A 30 -9.81 -3.79 9.01
N LEU A 31 -8.95 -4.61 8.44
CA LEU A 31 -8.50 -4.47 7.07
C LEU A 31 -9.64 -4.64 6.06
N ASP A 32 -10.53 -5.61 6.29
CA ASP A 32 -11.69 -5.81 5.43
C ASP A 32 -12.56 -4.56 5.38
N GLU A 33 -12.78 -3.92 6.52
CA GLU A 33 -13.53 -2.66 6.59
C GLU A 33 -12.83 -1.54 5.83
N VAL A 34 -11.52 -1.38 6.00
CA VAL A 34 -10.73 -0.37 5.29
C VAL A 34 -10.74 -0.61 3.80
N ASN A 35 -10.60 -1.86 3.37
CA ASN A 35 -10.65 -2.19 1.95
C ASN A 35 -12.00 -1.86 1.32
N ALA A 36 -13.10 -2.13 2.02
CA ALA A 36 -14.44 -1.76 1.54
C ALA A 36 -14.58 -0.24 1.41
N LEU A 37 -14.06 0.52 2.36
CA LEU A 37 -14.07 1.98 2.31
C LEU A 37 -13.22 2.51 1.16
N ALA A 38 -12.06 1.90 0.91
CA ALA A 38 -11.20 2.28 -0.21
C ALA A 38 -11.90 2.07 -1.55
N GLU A 39 -12.55 0.92 -1.72
CA GLU A 39 -13.28 0.61 -2.95
C GLU A 39 -14.41 1.59 -3.23
N ALA A 40 -14.98 2.19 -2.20
CA ALA A 40 -16.05 3.20 -2.32
C ALA A 40 -15.51 4.64 -2.38
N ALA A 41 -14.22 4.86 -2.19
CA ALA A 41 -13.65 6.20 -2.12
C ALA A 41 -13.50 6.83 -3.51
N PRO A 42 -13.64 8.17 -3.60
CA PRO A 42 -13.39 8.86 -4.87
C PRO A 42 -11.99 8.61 -5.38
N GLY A 43 -11.88 8.32 -6.67
CA GLY A 43 -10.59 8.11 -7.32
C GLY A 43 -10.00 6.72 -7.18
N PHE A 44 -10.64 5.83 -6.44
CA PHE A 44 -10.20 4.43 -6.37
C PHE A 44 -10.28 3.78 -7.75
N ALA A 45 -9.23 3.08 -8.16
CA ALA A 45 -9.17 2.39 -9.45
C ALA A 45 -9.06 0.87 -9.32
N TRP A 46 -8.18 0.38 -8.44
CA TRP A 46 -7.93 -1.05 -8.32
C TRP A 46 -7.19 -1.38 -7.02
N ARG A 47 -7.39 -2.58 -6.52
CA ARG A 47 -6.55 -3.13 -5.45
C ARG A 47 -6.27 -4.62 -5.67
N MET A 48 -5.14 -5.07 -5.18
CA MET A 48 -4.83 -6.49 -5.11
C MET A 48 -5.73 -7.16 -4.07
N ILE A 49 -6.28 -8.33 -4.42
CA ILE A 49 -7.15 -9.10 -3.54
C ILE A 49 -6.29 -10.14 -2.81
N GLY A 50 -6.45 -10.21 -1.48
CA GLY A 50 -5.67 -11.11 -0.63
C GLY A 50 -4.21 -10.67 -0.55
N GLU A 51 -3.31 -11.62 -0.27
CA GLU A 51 -1.88 -11.39 -0.23
C GLU A 51 -1.19 -11.67 -1.58
N GLY A 52 -1.99 -12.06 -2.57
CA GLY A 52 -1.51 -12.31 -3.92
C GLY A 52 -0.39 -13.35 -3.97
N GLU A 53 0.63 -13.05 -4.75
CA GLU A 53 1.77 -13.94 -4.96
C GLU A 53 2.65 -14.10 -3.73
N ASN A 54 2.45 -13.28 -2.70
CA ASN A 54 3.23 -13.35 -1.46
C ASN A 54 2.51 -14.14 -0.35
N ALA A 55 1.43 -14.85 -0.67
CA ALA A 55 0.68 -15.59 0.34
C ALA A 55 1.56 -16.62 1.09
N ASP A 56 2.57 -17.16 0.43
CA ASP A 56 3.54 -18.09 1.00
C ASP A 56 4.91 -17.46 1.28
N GLY A 57 5.03 -16.13 1.15
CA GLY A 57 6.28 -15.41 1.33
C GLY A 57 7.21 -15.44 0.11
N SER A 58 6.76 -15.98 -1.02
CA SER A 58 7.66 -16.24 -2.17
C SER A 58 8.28 -14.98 -2.78
N VAL A 59 7.57 -13.88 -2.83
CA VAL A 59 8.08 -12.64 -3.42
C VAL A 59 8.96 -11.86 -2.45
N PHE A 60 8.49 -11.67 -1.21
CA PHE A 60 9.21 -10.87 -0.22
C PHE A 60 10.06 -11.69 0.74
N GLY A 61 9.90 -13.01 0.74
CA GLY A 61 10.65 -13.90 1.63
C GLY A 61 10.24 -13.80 3.09
N ASP A 62 9.07 -13.26 3.40
CA ASP A 62 8.61 -13.03 4.75
C ASP A 62 7.10 -13.25 4.83
N ASP A 63 6.67 -14.32 5.50
CA ASP A 63 5.26 -14.70 5.62
C ASP A 63 4.49 -13.85 6.65
N ARG A 64 5.17 -12.99 7.40
CA ARG A 64 4.54 -12.06 8.34
C ARG A 64 4.23 -10.70 7.72
N LEU A 65 4.65 -10.45 6.49
CA LEU A 65 4.34 -9.19 5.81
C LEU A 65 2.86 -9.11 5.45
N THR A 66 2.28 -7.96 5.74
CA THR A 66 1.00 -7.55 5.20
C THR A 66 1.28 -6.58 4.07
N ILE A 67 0.68 -6.82 2.91
CA ILE A 67 0.94 -6.06 1.70
C ILE A 67 -0.36 -5.41 1.23
N ASN A 68 -0.30 -4.11 1.02
CA ASN A 68 -1.40 -3.36 0.42
C ASN A 68 -0.90 -2.75 -0.89
N LEU A 69 -1.53 -3.13 -1.99
CA LEU A 69 -1.20 -2.67 -3.33
C LEU A 69 -2.46 -2.14 -4.00
N THR A 70 -2.49 -0.85 -4.29
CA THR A 70 -3.66 -0.16 -4.83
C THR A 70 -3.27 0.78 -5.96
N VAL A 71 -4.27 1.13 -6.77
CA VAL A 71 -4.12 2.12 -7.83
C VAL A 71 -5.24 3.15 -7.69
N TRP A 72 -4.90 4.42 -7.83
CA TRP A 72 -5.81 5.56 -7.67
C TRP A 72 -5.68 6.49 -8.87
N ARG A 73 -6.71 7.30 -9.12
CA ARG A 73 -6.69 8.23 -10.25
C ARG A 73 -5.72 9.39 -10.08
N SER A 74 -5.44 9.77 -8.83
CA SER A 74 -4.51 10.86 -8.54
C SER A 74 -3.88 10.67 -7.16
N ILE A 75 -2.75 11.34 -6.93
CA ILE A 75 -2.11 11.39 -5.61
C ILE A 75 -3.06 12.04 -4.60
N ASP A 76 -3.80 13.07 -5.00
CA ASP A 76 -4.73 13.77 -4.10
C ASP A 76 -5.85 12.84 -3.62
N ASP A 77 -6.39 11.99 -4.49
CA ASP A 77 -7.41 11.03 -4.11
C ASP A 77 -6.87 9.98 -3.12
N LEU A 78 -5.67 9.48 -3.37
CA LEU A 78 -4.99 8.56 -2.47
C LEU A 78 -4.73 9.22 -1.12
N ALA A 79 -4.20 10.44 -1.12
CA ALA A 79 -3.91 11.18 0.11
C ALA A 79 -5.19 11.49 0.91
N ALA A 80 -6.27 11.82 0.22
CA ALA A 80 -7.56 12.06 0.87
C ALA A 80 -8.04 10.83 1.62
N PHE A 81 -7.95 9.65 1.01
CA PHE A 81 -8.30 8.41 1.68
C PHE A 81 -7.35 8.11 2.84
N ALA A 82 -6.04 8.19 2.61
CA ALA A 82 -5.04 7.80 3.61
C ALA A 82 -5.05 8.70 4.84
N TYR A 83 -5.27 10.00 4.66
CA TYR A 83 -5.11 10.98 5.74
C TYR A 83 -6.41 11.59 6.26
N ARG A 84 -7.49 11.56 5.48
CA ARG A 84 -8.77 12.20 5.87
C ARG A 84 -9.87 11.21 6.22
N ASN A 85 -9.75 9.95 5.81
CA ASN A 85 -10.74 8.93 6.19
C ASN A 85 -10.57 8.59 7.66
N GLN A 86 -11.61 8.81 8.46
CA GLN A 86 -11.53 8.62 9.91
C GLN A 86 -11.26 7.19 10.33
N THR A 87 -11.89 6.23 9.65
CA THR A 87 -11.68 4.81 9.96
C THR A 87 -10.25 4.39 9.66
N HIS A 88 -9.72 4.80 8.51
CA HIS A 88 -8.32 4.52 8.15
C HIS A 88 -7.37 5.13 9.18
N ARG A 89 -7.61 6.38 9.59
CA ARG A 89 -6.79 7.05 10.59
C ARG A 89 -6.84 6.35 11.96
N ALA A 90 -8.00 5.88 12.37
CA ALA A 90 -8.15 5.16 13.63
C ALA A 90 -7.32 3.87 13.63
N ILE A 91 -7.32 3.14 12.51
CA ILE A 91 -6.52 1.93 12.36
C ILE A 91 -5.03 2.26 12.35
N MET A 92 -4.63 3.32 11.66
CA MET A 92 -3.23 3.74 11.62
C MET A 92 -2.69 4.14 13.00
N ARG A 93 -3.53 4.66 13.89
CA ARG A 93 -3.12 4.95 15.27
C ARG A 93 -2.74 3.70 16.05
N ARG A 94 -3.31 2.55 15.68
CA ARG A 94 -3.05 1.26 16.33
C ARG A 94 -1.90 0.49 15.70
N ARG A 95 -1.24 1.04 14.69
CA ARG A 95 -0.22 0.31 13.92
C ARG A 95 0.92 -0.24 14.78
N ARG A 96 1.30 0.46 15.87
CA ARG A 96 2.37 0.01 16.76
C ARG A 96 1.98 -1.24 17.57
N GLU A 97 0.70 -1.47 17.78
CA GLU A 97 0.22 -2.67 18.45
C GLU A 97 0.42 -3.91 17.60
N TRP A 98 0.30 -3.75 16.28
CA TRP A 98 0.31 -4.87 15.33
C TRP A 98 1.63 -5.06 14.61
N PHE A 99 2.37 -3.98 14.37
CA PHE A 99 3.47 -3.99 13.40
C PHE A 99 4.81 -3.59 13.98
N VAL A 100 5.86 -4.22 13.43
CA VAL A 100 7.25 -3.81 13.64
C VAL A 100 7.56 -2.67 12.66
N GLU A 101 8.28 -1.66 13.11
CA GLU A 101 8.72 -0.56 12.24
C GLU A 101 9.70 -1.08 11.18
N LEU A 102 9.54 -0.63 9.94
CA LEU A 102 10.38 -0.99 8.80
C LEU A 102 11.08 0.25 8.25
N PRO A 103 12.33 0.10 7.73
CA PRO A 103 13.07 1.24 7.16
C PRO A 103 12.38 1.87 5.94
N ALA A 104 11.78 1.05 5.09
CA ALA A 104 10.99 1.50 3.96
C ALA A 104 9.71 0.69 3.92
N TYR A 105 8.57 1.35 3.91
CA TYR A 105 7.30 0.68 3.98
C TYR A 105 6.31 1.14 2.91
N LEU A 106 6.63 2.17 2.15
CA LEU A 106 5.73 2.76 1.17
C LEU A 106 6.49 3.23 -0.06
N ALA A 107 5.95 2.95 -1.23
CA ALA A 107 6.41 3.53 -2.49
C ALA A 107 5.21 3.81 -3.39
N MET A 108 5.30 4.90 -4.14
CA MET A 108 4.33 5.27 -5.16
C MET A 108 5.04 5.45 -6.49
N TRP A 109 4.33 5.15 -7.57
CA TRP A 109 4.83 5.39 -8.94
C TRP A 109 3.67 5.52 -9.91
N TRP A 110 3.93 6.16 -11.03
CA TRP A 110 2.89 6.36 -12.05
C TRP A 110 2.78 5.14 -12.96
N VAL A 111 1.54 4.76 -13.27
CA VAL A 111 1.23 3.70 -14.22
C VAL A 111 0.23 4.24 -15.25
N ARG A 112 0.14 3.62 -16.41
CA ARG A 112 -0.88 3.97 -17.38
C ARG A 112 -2.27 3.71 -16.79
N ALA A 113 -3.22 4.59 -17.10
CA ALA A 113 -4.60 4.42 -16.66
C ALA A 113 -5.13 3.07 -17.12
N GLY A 114 -5.71 2.32 -16.18
CA GLY A 114 -6.21 0.98 -16.44
C GLY A 114 -5.18 -0.13 -16.23
N ALA A 115 -3.90 0.18 -16.09
CA ALA A 115 -2.88 -0.83 -15.80
C ALA A 115 -2.96 -1.27 -14.33
N THR A 116 -2.66 -2.55 -14.09
CA THR A 116 -2.57 -3.10 -12.74
C THR A 116 -1.13 -3.57 -12.51
N PRO A 117 -0.46 -3.05 -11.47
CA PRO A 117 0.91 -3.45 -11.19
C PRO A 117 0.97 -4.88 -10.65
N THR A 118 2.12 -5.53 -10.83
CA THR A 118 2.39 -6.84 -10.24
C THR A 118 3.09 -6.67 -8.89
N LEU A 119 3.09 -7.72 -8.08
CA LEU A 119 3.82 -7.73 -6.82
C LEU A 119 5.34 -7.60 -7.04
N HIS A 120 5.86 -8.17 -8.11
CA HIS A 120 7.27 -8.02 -8.48
C HIS A 120 7.63 -6.58 -8.80
N ASP A 121 6.78 -5.86 -9.55
CA ASP A 121 6.96 -4.43 -9.81
C ASP A 121 6.95 -3.64 -8.50
N ALA A 122 5.97 -3.92 -7.66
CA ALA A 122 5.81 -3.22 -6.39
C ALA A 122 7.04 -3.41 -5.49
N LYS A 123 7.56 -4.64 -5.41
CA LYS A 123 8.79 -4.91 -4.66
C LYS A 123 9.98 -4.15 -5.22
N ALA A 124 10.11 -4.12 -6.55
CA ALA A 124 11.20 -3.39 -7.19
C ALA A 124 11.14 -1.88 -6.87
N ARG A 125 9.94 -1.29 -6.84
CA ARG A 125 9.76 0.13 -6.48
C ARG A 125 10.10 0.38 -5.01
N LEU A 126 9.68 -0.52 -4.13
CA LEU A 126 9.99 -0.40 -2.70
C LEU A 126 11.49 -0.53 -2.44
N ASP A 127 12.16 -1.49 -3.10
CA ASP A 127 13.61 -1.65 -3.02
C ASP A 127 14.34 -0.42 -3.54
N LEU A 128 13.83 0.19 -4.61
CA LEU A 128 14.43 1.37 -5.22
C LEU A 128 14.38 2.58 -4.27
N ILE A 129 13.24 2.84 -3.65
CA ILE A 129 13.12 3.96 -2.71
C ILE A 129 13.95 3.71 -1.45
N ALA A 130 14.04 2.46 -1.00
CA ALA A 130 14.88 2.10 0.15
C ALA A 130 16.37 2.38 -0.13
N ARG A 131 16.81 2.17 -1.37
CA ARG A 131 18.21 2.32 -1.77
C ARG A 131 18.58 3.77 -2.12
N LEU A 132 17.71 4.46 -2.85
CA LEU A 132 18.03 5.78 -3.43
C LEU A 132 17.25 6.95 -2.82
N GLY A 133 16.26 6.68 -1.97
CA GLY A 133 15.29 7.69 -1.58
C GLY A 133 14.32 8.01 -2.72
N PRO A 134 13.46 9.01 -2.56
CA PRO A 134 12.46 9.35 -3.56
C PRO A 134 13.06 9.73 -4.91
N THR A 135 12.54 9.12 -5.97
CA THR A 135 12.90 9.43 -7.38
C THR A 135 11.62 9.45 -8.20
N ALA A 136 11.71 9.86 -9.47
CA ALA A 136 10.57 9.84 -10.37
C ALA A 136 9.99 8.43 -10.58
N GLU A 137 10.79 7.40 -10.34
CA GLU A 137 10.37 6.00 -10.55
C GLU A 137 9.78 5.36 -9.29
N ALA A 138 10.10 5.90 -8.11
CA ALA A 138 9.54 5.46 -6.84
C ALA A 138 9.67 6.59 -5.82
N PHE A 139 8.54 7.06 -5.29
CA PHE A 139 8.52 8.22 -4.40
C PHE A 139 7.50 8.04 -3.27
N ASP A 140 7.39 9.02 -2.40
CA ASP A 140 6.47 9.00 -1.27
C ASP A 140 5.65 10.30 -1.20
N PHE A 141 4.80 10.41 -0.18
CA PHE A 141 3.95 11.60 0.00
C PHE A 141 4.74 12.86 0.33
N ARG A 142 5.94 12.73 0.89
CA ARG A 142 6.78 13.88 1.22
C ARG A 142 7.39 14.53 -0.02
N THR A 143 7.73 13.69 -1.00
CA THR A 143 8.43 14.14 -2.21
C THR A 143 7.75 13.56 -3.43
N PRO A 144 6.53 14.02 -3.75
CA PRO A 144 5.82 13.54 -4.92
C PRO A 144 6.46 14.04 -6.20
N PHE A 145 6.38 13.23 -7.26
CA PHE A 145 6.84 13.58 -8.59
C PHE A 145 5.66 13.65 -9.54
N PRO A 146 5.69 14.54 -10.54
CA PRO A 146 4.63 14.59 -11.54
C PRO A 146 4.67 13.35 -12.44
N HIS A 147 3.52 13.06 -13.07
CA HIS A 147 3.46 11.99 -14.07
C HIS A 147 4.33 12.32 -15.28
N PRO A 148 4.78 11.29 -16.00
CA PRO A 148 5.60 11.48 -17.22
C PRO A 148 4.91 12.31 -18.28
#